data_8699a646caa2dc4f7b26ff9b09df6fc9
#
_entry.id   8699a646caa2dc4f7b26ff9b09df6fc9
#
_cell.length_a   1.000
_cell.length_b   1.000
_cell.length_c   1.000
_cell.angle_alpha   90.00
_cell.angle_beta   90.00
_cell.angle_gamma   90.00
#
_symmetry.space_group_name_H-M   'P 1'
#
loop_
_entity.id
_entity.type
_entity.pdbx_description
1 polymer ?
#
loop_
_entity_poly.entity_id
_entity_poly.type
_entity_poly.pdbx_seq_one_letter_code
_entity_poly.pdbx_strand_id
1 'polypeptide(L)'
;KKNSEEGRKMRRIKFKGYGVVLPKNTVSFKDHIRYRISEGETQLSLAVAACEKALKNSNISINDIDCIVSASAVGVQPIPCMAALIHEKIAKGTSIPALDINTTCTSFITALDTMSYLLEAGRYKRVLIVSCDVASSALNPNQKESFQLFSDGAVAFVVEKSDEEVGIIDSTLKTWSEGAHSTEIRGGLSNFHPKYYSESTKEEYMFDMSGKSILALCIKEIPKMLKEFLENNKMKVSDIDMVVPHQASVAMPIVMQKLGVAKGQFIDEVKEFGNMVSASVPMTLAHGLEQQKIKNGDIILLTGTAAGLTTNMMLIKI
;
A
#
# COMPACT_ATOMS: atom_id res chain seq x y z
N LYS A 1 -30.22 -12.56 0.69
CA LYS A 1 -31.19 -11.45 0.52
C LYS A 1 -31.81 -11.17 1.87
N LYS A 2 -31.20 -10.27 2.63
CA LYS A 2 -31.75 -9.44 3.73
C LYS A 2 -30.53 -8.75 4.33
N ASN A 3 -30.01 -7.72 3.66
CA ASN A 3 -29.16 -6.77 4.32
C ASN A 3 -29.98 -5.53 4.55
N SER A 4 -30.22 -5.33 5.82
CA SER A 4 -30.88 -4.24 6.48
C SER A 4 -30.41 -2.88 5.96
N GLU A 5 -31.36 -1.97 5.90
CA GLU A 5 -31.19 -0.51 5.71
C GLU A 5 -30.47 0.19 6.88
N GLU A 6 -29.77 -0.52 7.73
CA GLU A 6 -28.80 0.11 8.64
C GLU A 6 -27.57 0.52 7.82
N GLY A 7 -27.46 1.80 7.54
CA GLY A 7 -26.29 2.39 6.88
C GLY A 7 -25.00 1.91 7.57
N ARG A 8 -24.02 1.47 6.81
CA ARG A 8 -22.72 1.05 7.35
C ARG A 8 -22.19 2.16 8.25
N LYS A 9 -21.99 1.84 9.51
CA LYS A 9 -21.47 2.79 10.49
C LYS A 9 -20.00 3.06 10.18
N MET A 10 -19.61 4.34 10.11
CA MET A 10 -18.21 4.75 9.98
C MET A 10 -17.35 4.09 11.04
N ARG A 11 -16.21 3.54 10.65
CA ARG A 11 -15.20 3.03 11.58
C ARG A 11 -14.26 4.18 11.95
N ARG A 12 -14.39 4.65 13.18
CA ARG A 12 -13.70 5.85 13.64
C ARG A 12 -12.25 5.58 13.96
N ILE A 13 -11.39 6.02 13.05
CA ILE A 13 -9.93 5.97 13.18
C ILE A 13 -9.33 7.31 12.79
N LYS A 14 -8.12 7.59 13.26
CA LYS A 14 -7.32 8.72 12.79
C LYS A 14 -5.85 8.35 12.64
N PHE A 15 -5.18 9.05 11.73
CA PHE A 15 -3.74 8.98 11.54
C PHE A 15 -3.07 9.89 12.56
N LYS A 16 -2.33 9.31 13.50
CA LYS A 16 -1.65 10.06 14.57
C LYS A 16 -0.32 10.64 14.13
N GLY A 17 0.34 9.95 13.22
CA GLY A 17 1.60 10.34 12.62
C GLY A 17 2.10 9.30 11.64
N TYR A 18 3.08 9.69 10.85
CA TYR A 18 3.67 8.82 9.83
C TYR A 18 5.18 9.04 9.71
N GLY A 19 5.85 8.06 9.12
CA GLY A 19 7.28 8.11 8.80
C GLY A 19 7.53 7.58 7.40
N VAL A 20 8.18 8.39 6.57
CA VAL A 20 8.57 8.06 5.19
C VAL A 20 10.08 7.90 5.15
N VAL A 21 10.56 6.80 4.58
CA VAL A 21 11.98 6.51 4.39
C VAL A 21 12.24 6.05 2.96
N LEU A 22 13.14 6.74 2.30
CA LEU A 22 13.61 6.42 0.96
C LEU A 22 15.07 5.96 1.05
N PRO A 23 15.50 5.01 0.22
CA PRO A 23 16.90 4.68 0.06
C PRO A 23 17.75 5.90 -0.31
N LYS A 24 19.03 5.86 0.05
CA LYS A 24 19.97 6.95 -0.27
C LYS A 24 20.37 6.99 -1.73
N ASN A 25 20.41 5.83 -2.38
CA ASN A 25 20.80 5.72 -3.78
C ASN A 25 19.62 5.99 -4.72
N THR A 26 19.90 6.72 -5.80
CA THR A 26 18.94 7.01 -6.86
C THR A 26 19.50 6.65 -8.22
N VAL A 27 18.63 6.16 -9.09
CA VAL A 27 18.92 5.89 -10.51
C VAL A 27 18.00 6.74 -11.36
N SER A 28 18.58 7.45 -12.33
CA SER A 28 17.82 8.31 -13.23
C SER A 28 17.56 7.60 -14.56
N PHE A 29 16.31 7.65 -15.00
CA PHE A 29 15.86 7.16 -16.30
C PHE A 29 15.19 8.30 -17.06
N LYS A 30 15.93 9.03 -17.89
CA LYS A 30 15.47 10.26 -18.55
C LYS A 30 14.99 11.31 -17.54
N ASP A 31 13.66 11.54 -17.48
CA ASP A 31 12.98 12.49 -16.61
C ASP A 31 12.38 11.85 -15.33
N HIS A 32 12.74 10.58 -15.06
CA HIS A 32 12.25 9.83 -13.91
C HIS A 32 13.38 9.47 -12.94
N ILE A 33 13.12 9.57 -11.65
CA ILE A 33 14.04 9.13 -10.58
C ILE A 33 13.47 7.87 -9.94
N ARG A 34 14.38 6.92 -9.62
CA ARG A 34 14.02 5.69 -8.89
C ARG A 34 14.96 5.50 -7.73
N TYR A 35 14.38 5.27 -6.57
CA TYR A 35 15.10 4.99 -5.33
C TYR A 35 15.43 3.50 -5.28
N ARG A 36 16.66 3.18 -4.93
CA ARG A 36 17.13 1.80 -4.82
C ARG A 36 18.03 1.66 -3.61
N ILE A 37 17.89 0.56 -2.87
CA ILE A 37 18.77 0.31 -1.73
C ILE A 37 20.23 0.40 -2.14
N SER A 38 21.05 0.94 -1.25
CA SER A 38 22.50 1.00 -1.35
C SER A 38 23.15 -0.03 -0.42
N GLU A 39 24.45 -0.18 -0.53
CA GLU A 39 25.22 -1.05 0.35
C GLU A 39 24.95 -0.69 1.83
N GLY A 40 24.65 -1.71 2.64
CA GLY A 40 24.30 -1.56 4.05
C GLY A 40 22.83 -1.23 4.32
N GLU A 41 22.02 -0.91 3.32
CA GLU A 41 20.58 -0.78 3.45
C GLU A 41 19.89 -2.12 3.18
N THR A 42 18.84 -2.40 3.93
CA THR A 42 18.00 -3.60 3.77
C THR A 42 16.52 -3.22 3.87
N GLN A 43 15.64 -4.06 3.35
CA GLN A 43 14.21 -3.88 3.53
C GLN A 43 13.84 -3.73 5.01
N LEU A 44 14.42 -4.56 5.89
CA LEU A 44 14.17 -4.48 7.33
C LEU A 44 14.65 -3.16 7.92
N SER A 45 15.84 -2.68 7.54
CA SER A 45 16.36 -1.40 8.06
C SER A 45 15.51 -0.20 7.63
N LEU A 46 14.99 -0.18 6.39
CA LEU A 46 14.07 0.85 5.92
C LEU A 46 12.75 0.81 6.68
N ALA A 47 12.17 -0.38 6.86
CA ALA A 47 10.92 -0.57 7.60
C ALA A 47 11.05 -0.11 9.06
N VAL A 48 12.12 -0.50 9.74
CA VAL A 48 12.43 -0.07 11.12
C VAL A 48 12.55 1.45 11.20
N ALA A 49 13.33 2.07 10.33
CA ALA A 49 13.49 3.52 10.31
C ALA A 49 12.16 4.25 10.05
N ALA A 50 11.29 3.72 9.18
CA ALA A 50 9.96 4.28 8.94
C ALA A 50 9.08 4.18 10.20
N CYS A 51 9.10 3.05 10.91
CA CYS A 51 8.39 2.86 12.18
C CYS A 51 8.86 3.84 13.25
N GLU A 52 10.18 3.95 13.46
CA GLU A 52 10.77 4.88 14.44
C GLU A 52 10.40 6.33 14.13
N LYS A 53 10.45 6.71 12.84
CA LYS A 53 10.04 8.05 12.39
C LYS A 53 8.55 8.32 12.62
N ALA A 54 7.68 7.33 12.37
CA ALA A 54 6.24 7.43 12.62
C ALA A 54 5.94 7.60 14.11
N LEU A 55 6.58 6.81 14.98
CA LEU A 55 6.46 6.91 16.44
C LEU A 55 6.92 8.28 16.94
N LYS A 56 8.08 8.75 16.46
CA LYS A 56 8.62 10.07 16.81
C LYS A 56 7.67 11.19 16.38
N ASN A 57 7.20 11.18 15.15
CA ASN A 57 6.33 12.23 14.59
C ASN A 57 4.93 12.25 15.25
N SER A 58 4.47 11.11 15.74
CA SER A 58 3.22 11.00 16.50
C SER A 58 3.38 11.32 17.99
N ASN A 59 4.62 11.46 18.48
CA ASN A 59 4.94 11.55 19.91
C ASN A 59 4.38 10.35 20.71
N ILE A 60 4.47 9.16 20.15
CA ILE A 60 3.98 7.90 20.73
C ILE A 60 5.16 6.98 21.04
N SER A 61 5.16 6.40 22.25
CA SER A 61 6.11 5.34 22.61
C SER A 61 5.70 4.01 21.98
N ILE A 62 6.67 3.16 21.69
CA ILE A 62 6.37 1.79 21.25
C ILE A 62 5.54 1.01 22.29
N ASN A 63 5.68 1.31 23.57
CA ASN A 63 4.90 0.68 24.65
C ASN A 63 3.41 1.08 24.63
N ASP A 64 3.04 2.11 23.88
CA ASP A 64 1.65 2.55 23.68
C ASP A 64 1.03 1.96 22.40
N ILE A 65 1.76 1.10 21.68
CA ILE A 65 1.29 0.37 20.51
C ILE A 65 0.75 -0.99 20.92
N ASP A 66 -0.46 -1.31 20.50
CA ASP A 66 -1.14 -2.58 20.83
C ASP A 66 -0.90 -3.68 19.80
N CYS A 67 -0.49 -3.32 18.57
CA CYS A 67 -0.18 -4.27 17.52
C CYS A 67 0.73 -3.66 16.45
N ILE A 68 1.71 -4.43 15.98
CA ILE A 68 2.57 -4.09 14.84
C ILE A 68 2.09 -4.88 13.64
N VAL A 69 1.84 -4.21 12.53
CA VAL A 69 1.36 -4.82 11.28
C VAL A 69 2.33 -4.49 10.14
N SER A 70 2.90 -5.52 9.53
CA SER A 70 3.57 -5.36 8.24
C SER A 70 2.55 -5.53 7.12
N ALA A 71 2.41 -4.50 6.30
CA ALA A 71 1.52 -4.45 5.15
C ALA A 71 2.34 -4.36 3.85
N SER A 72 3.23 -5.32 3.66
CA SER A 72 4.19 -5.39 2.54
C SER A 72 3.80 -6.48 1.55
N ALA A 73 4.22 -6.35 0.29
CA ALA A 73 3.96 -7.36 -0.73
C ALA A 73 4.87 -8.58 -0.58
N VAL A 74 6.14 -8.35 -0.22
CA VAL A 74 7.14 -9.41 -0.04
C VAL A 74 7.84 -9.19 1.30
N GLY A 75 7.94 -10.26 2.10
CA GLY A 75 8.73 -10.25 3.33
C GLY A 75 10.22 -10.34 3.05
N VAL A 76 11.03 -10.01 4.06
CA VAL A 76 12.50 -10.14 4.01
C VAL A 76 12.92 -11.60 3.80
N GLN A 77 12.15 -12.52 4.36
CA GLN A 77 12.39 -13.96 4.34
C GLN A 77 11.07 -14.72 4.54
N PRO A 78 11.02 -16.03 4.21
CA PRO A 78 9.79 -16.81 4.34
C PRO A 78 9.31 -16.98 5.79
N ILE A 79 10.22 -17.16 6.75
CA ILE A 79 9.95 -17.42 8.17
C ILE A 79 11.07 -16.79 9.02
N PRO A 80 10.73 -16.05 10.11
CA PRO A 80 9.40 -15.63 10.52
C PRO A 80 8.80 -14.56 9.63
N CYS A 81 7.54 -14.13 9.91
CA CYS A 81 6.90 -13.02 9.22
C CYS A 81 7.64 -11.69 9.45
N MET A 82 7.48 -10.74 8.54
CA MET A 82 8.23 -9.49 8.59
C MET A 82 7.91 -8.66 9.84
N ALA A 83 6.66 -8.64 10.29
CA ALA A 83 6.27 -7.91 11.50
C ALA A 83 7.01 -8.42 12.75
N ALA A 84 7.29 -9.73 12.84
CA ALA A 84 8.07 -10.29 13.94
C ALA A 84 9.54 -9.84 13.93
N LEU A 85 10.13 -9.68 12.73
CA LEU A 85 11.48 -9.15 12.57
C LEU A 85 11.54 -7.65 12.91
N ILE A 86 10.52 -6.89 12.55
CA ILE A 86 10.38 -5.48 12.93
C ILE A 86 10.24 -5.39 14.45
N HIS A 87 9.38 -6.21 15.07
CA HIS A 87 9.18 -6.26 16.52
C HIS A 87 10.50 -6.50 17.25
N GLU A 88 11.35 -7.42 16.76
CA GLU A 88 12.68 -7.69 17.35
C GLU A 88 13.54 -6.41 17.44
N LYS A 89 13.41 -5.50 16.48
CA LYS A 89 14.22 -4.30 16.41
C LYS A 89 13.67 -3.14 17.24
N ILE A 90 12.34 -2.92 17.23
CA ILE A 90 11.74 -1.73 17.85
C ILE A 90 10.98 -1.99 19.15
N ALA A 91 10.62 -3.24 19.42
CA ALA A 91 9.76 -3.63 20.54
C ALA A 91 10.36 -4.79 21.38
N LYS A 92 11.67 -5.00 21.32
CA LYS A 92 12.35 -6.07 22.05
C LYS A 92 12.05 -5.99 23.54
N GLY A 93 11.71 -7.14 24.12
CA GLY A 93 11.36 -7.25 25.54
C GLY A 93 9.89 -6.98 25.86
N THR A 94 9.08 -6.65 24.84
CA THR A 94 7.62 -6.56 24.96
C THR A 94 6.95 -7.83 24.43
N SER A 95 5.64 -7.95 24.62
CA SER A 95 4.80 -9.00 24.06
C SER A 95 3.75 -8.46 23.08
N ILE A 96 4.03 -7.32 22.45
CA ILE A 96 3.14 -6.69 21.48
C ILE A 96 2.87 -7.67 20.32
N PRO A 97 1.62 -7.97 19.95
CA PRO A 97 1.29 -8.78 18.80
C PRO A 97 1.89 -8.21 17.52
N ALA A 98 2.45 -9.08 16.66
CA ALA A 98 3.03 -8.71 15.39
C ALA A 98 2.55 -9.67 14.30
N LEU A 99 1.99 -9.16 13.20
CA LEU A 99 1.42 -9.95 12.11
C LEU A 99 1.60 -9.27 10.75
N ASP A 100 1.61 -10.06 9.68
CA ASP A 100 1.63 -9.57 8.31
C ASP A 100 0.22 -9.61 7.70
N ILE A 101 -0.13 -8.57 6.92
CA ILE A 101 -1.32 -8.52 6.07
C ILE A 101 -0.85 -8.24 4.65
N ASN A 102 -1.16 -9.15 3.72
CA ASN A 102 -0.65 -9.11 2.36
C ASN A 102 -1.76 -9.24 1.31
N THR A 103 -1.94 -8.19 0.52
CA THR A 103 -2.63 -8.15 -0.76
C THR A 103 -1.76 -7.44 -1.79
N THR A 104 -0.46 -7.74 -1.77
CA THR A 104 0.60 -7.15 -2.62
C THR A 104 0.57 -5.61 -2.59
N CYS A 105 0.45 -4.92 -3.73
CA CYS A 105 0.51 -3.45 -3.79
C CYS A 105 -0.58 -2.73 -2.99
N THR A 106 -1.69 -3.40 -2.63
CA THR A 106 -2.79 -2.81 -1.84
C THR A 106 -2.79 -3.22 -0.38
N SER A 107 -1.71 -3.84 0.10
CA SER A 107 -1.61 -4.35 1.48
C SER A 107 -1.90 -3.29 2.53
N PHE A 108 -1.47 -2.03 2.32
CA PHE A 108 -1.76 -0.94 3.25
C PHE A 108 -3.26 -0.68 3.41
N ILE A 109 -4.00 -0.63 2.30
CA ILE A 109 -5.47 -0.41 2.35
C ILE A 109 -6.15 -1.58 3.05
N THR A 110 -5.74 -2.82 2.74
CA THR A 110 -6.27 -4.02 3.39
C THR A 110 -5.94 -4.05 4.89
N ALA A 111 -4.75 -3.62 5.27
CA ALA A 111 -4.36 -3.52 6.68
C ALA A 111 -5.19 -2.47 7.42
N LEU A 112 -5.39 -1.28 6.84
CA LEU A 112 -6.28 -0.27 7.40
C LEU A 112 -7.70 -0.80 7.57
N ASP A 113 -8.24 -1.46 6.54
CA ASP A 113 -9.58 -2.05 6.57
C ASP A 113 -9.71 -3.07 7.71
N THR A 114 -8.82 -4.05 7.74
CA THR A 114 -8.84 -5.13 8.74
C THR A 114 -8.65 -4.59 10.16
N MET A 115 -7.64 -3.75 10.36
CA MET A 115 -7.30 -3.24 11.69
C MET A 115 -8.34 -2.25 12.22
N SER A 116 -9.05 -1.52 11.34
CA SER A 116 -10.11 -0.61 11.76
C SER A 116 -11.27 -1.31 12.47
N TYR A 117 -11.61 -2.53 12.08
CA TYR A 117 -12.61 -3.33 12.79
C TYR A 117 -12.13 -3.72 14.20
N LEU A 118 -10.85 -4.04 14.36
CA LEU A 118 -10.27 -4.38 15.66
C LEU A 118 -10.15 -3.15 16.56
N LEU A 119 -9.87 -1.97 15.98
CA LEU A 119 -9.88 -0.69 16.68
C LEU A 119 -11.32 -0.31 17.12
N GLU A 120 -12.30 -0.41 16.21
CA GLU A 120 -13.71 -0.11 16.52
C GLU A 120 -14.27 -1.07 17.58
N ALA A 121 -13.94 -2.35 17.52
CA ALA A 121 -14.34 -3.36 18.51
C ALA A 121 -13.63 -3.18 19.88
N GLY A 122 -12.66 -2.27 19.98
CA GLY A 122 -11.90 -2.03 21.20
C GLY A 122 -10.87 -3.13 21.55
N ARG A 123 -10.55 -4.01 20.60
CA ARG A 123 -9.47 -5.00 20.77
C ARG A 123 -8.12 -4.30 20.92
N TYR A 124 -7.91 -3.25 20.11
CA TYR A 124 -6.74 -2.39 20.13
C TYR A 124 -7.17 -0.93 20.20
N LYS A 125 -6.36 -0.07 20.79
CA LYS A 125 -6.53 1.38 20.80
C LYS A 125 -5.66 2.02 19.73
N ARG A 126 -4.47 1.46 19.50
CA ARG A 126 -3.46 2.01 18.60
C ARG A 126 -2.64 0.93 17.93
N VAL A 127 -2.47 1.04 16.62
CA VAL A 127 -1.69 0.10 15.81
C VAL A 127 -0.63 0.84 15.02
N LEU A 128 0.50 0.17 14.78
CA LEU A 128 1.57 0.64 13.90
C LEU A 128 1.54 -0.21 12.64
N ILE A 129 1.22 0.42 11.49
CA ILE A 129 1.16 -0.24 10.18
C ILE A 129 2.34 0.24 9.35
N VAL A 130 3.14 -0.68 8.82
CA VAL A 130 4.28 -0.37 7.96
C VAL A 130 4.21 -1.13 6.65
N SER A 131 4.42 -0.42 5.54
CA SER A 131 4.59 -0.99 4.21
C SER A 131 6.02 -0.72 3.74
N CYS A 132 6.72 -1.75 3.32
CA CYS A 132 8.09 -1.65 2.82
C CYS A 132 8.37 -2.75 1.81
N ASP A 133 8.73 -2.35 0.60
CA ASP A 133 9.16 -3.28 -0.43
C ASP A 133 10.48 -2.81 -1.07
N VAL A 134 11.35 -3.77 -1.33
CA VAL A 134 12.60 -3.60 -2.09
C VAL A 134 12.42 -4.28 -3.44
N ALA A 135 11.63 -3.63 -4.30
CA ALA A 135 11.31 -4.14 -5.63
C ALA A 135 12.56 -4.32 -6.50
N SER A 136 13.56 -3.45 -6.31
CA SER A 136 14.78 -3.45 -7.12
C SER A 136 15.55 -4.77 -7.09
N SER A 137 15.41 -5.55 -6.01
CA SER A 137 16.10 -6.84 -5.85
C SER A 137 15.59 -7.94 -6.78
N ALA A 138 14.35 -7.82 -7.28
CA ALA A 138 13.73 -8.85 -8.12
C ALA A 138 13.41 -8.38 -9.54
N LEU A 139 13.79 -7.16 -9.93
CA LEU A 139 13.49 -6.65 -11.26
C LEU A 139 14.26 -7.40 -12.35
N ASN A 140 13.58 -7.72 -13.44
CA ASN A 140 14.17 -8.28 -14.63
C ASN A 140 14.73 -7.16 -15.54
N PRO A 141 16.06 -7.06 -15.75
CA PRO A 141 16.64 -6.03 -16.61
C PRO A 141 16.18 -6.10 -18.09
N ASN A 142 15.70 -7.27 -18.51
CA ASN A 142 15.19 -7.48 -19.88
C ASN A 142 13.77 -6.91 -20.04
N GLN A 143 13.04 -6.66 -18.95
CA GLN A 143 11.73 -6.02 -18.95
C GLN A 143 11.86 -4.53 -18.64
N LYS A 144 12.20 -3.75 -19.68
CA LYS A 144 12.51 -2.33 -19.54
C LYS A 144 11.41 -1.51 -18.86
N GLU A 145 10.14 -1.83 -19.13
CA GLU A 145 9.00 -1.10 -18.55
C GLU A 145 9.01 -1.21 -17.02
N SER A 146 8.98 -2.40 -16.47
CA SER A 146 9.02 -2.63 -15.02
C SER A 146 10.35 -2.20 -14.42
N PHE A 147 11.48 -2.46 -15.09
CA PHE A 147 12.80 -2.08 -14.61
C PHE A 147 12.96 -0.57 -14.39
N GLN A 148 12.32 0.26 -15.21
CA GLN A 148 12.34 1.72 -15.11
C GLN A 148 11.19 2.30 -14.28
N LEU A 149 10.21 1.49 -13.90
CA LEU A 149 9.01 1.94 -13.17
C LEU A 149 9.20 1.85 -11.65
N PHE A 150 9.74 0.74 -11.17
CA PHE A 150 9.74 0.42 -9.74
C PHE A 150 10.85 1.13 -8.96
N SER A 151 10.51 1.50 -7.72
CA SER A 151 11.39 2.03 -6.69
C SER A 151 11.25 1.24 -5.38
N ASP A 152 12.23 1.40 -4.51
CA ASP A 152 12.22 0.89 -3.14
C ASP A 152 11.78 1.99 -2.18
N GLY A 153 11.13 1.63 -1.08
CA GLY A 153 10.73 2.59 -0.07
C GLY A 153 10.00 1.96 1.10
N ALA A 154 9.90 2.71 2.18
CA ALA A 154 9.18 2.31 3.39
C ALA A 154 8.35 3.46 3.93
N VAL A 155 7.13 3.14 4.37
CA VAL A 155 6.22 4.10 5.01
C VAL A 155 5.52 3.42 6.16
N ALA A 156 5.49 4.08 7.32
CA ALA A 156 4.74 3.63 8.48
C ALA A 156 3.74 4.68 8.93
N PHE A 157 2.59 4.22 9.44
CA PHE A 157 1.56 5.03 10.05
C PHE A 157 1.22 4.53 11.44
N VAL A 158 1.11 5.46 12.40
CA VAL A 158 0.44 5.20 13.67
C VAL A 158 -1.04 5.52 13.50
N VAL A 159 -1.89 4.52 13.66
CA VAL A 159 -3.34 4.62 13.51
C VAL A 159 -3.99 4.35 14.86
N GLU A 160 -4.88 5.22 15.29
CA GLU A 160 -5.59 5.02 16.55
C GLU A 160 -7.11 5.13 16.37
N LYS A 161 -7.86 4.55 17.30
CA LYS A 161 -9.30 4.77 17.42
C LYS A 161 -9.56 6.26 17.69
N SER A 162 -10.58 6.81 17.05
CA SER A 162 -10.98 8.20 17.22
C SER A 162 -12.36 8.30 17.90
N ASP A 163 -12.55 9.32 18.71
CA ASP A 163 -13.87 9.72 19.21
C ASP A 163 -14.53 10.77 18.31
N GLU A 164 -13.77 11.33 17.36
CA GLU A 164 -14.23 12.30 16.38
C GLU A 164 -14.98 11.63 15.23
N GLU A 165 -15.76 12.40 14.46
CA GLU A 165 -16.50 11.96 13.27
C GLU A 165 -15.57 11.90 12.03
N VAL A 166 -14.43 11.19 12.18
CA VAL A 166 -13.41 10.94 11.15
C VAL A 166 -13.12 9.44 11.05
N GLY A 167 -12.62 9.00 9.91
CA GLY A 167 -12.25 7.60 9.70
C GLY A 167 -12.85 6.98 8.45
N ILE A 168 -12.91 5.67 8.39
CA ILE A 168 -13.32 4.91 7.21
C ILE A 168 -14.84 4.93 7.07
N ILE A 169 -15.33 5.57 6.02
CA ILE A 169 -16.75 5.61 5.65
C ILE A 169 -17.18 4.24 5.14
N ASP A 170 -16.47 3.71 4.16
CA ASP A 170 -16.69 2.38 3.59
C ASP A 170 -15.44 1.90 2.83
N SER A 171 -15.39 0.60 2.56
CA SER A 171 -14.31 -0.03 1.80
C SER A 171 -14.83 -1.19 0.98
N THR A 172 -14.16 -1.49 -0.13
CA THR A 172 -14.44 -2.64 -0.97
C THR A 172 -13.17 -3.22 -1.56
N LEU A 173 -13.09 -4.55 -1.59
CA LEU A 173 -11.99 -5.30 -2.18
C LEU A 173 -12.58 -6.33 -3.13
N LYS A 174 -12.07 -6.40 -4.37
CA LYS A 174 -12.45 -7.40 -5.37
C LYS A 174 -11.21 -8.02 -6.00
N THR A 175 -11.31 -9.29 -6.35
CA THR A 175 -10.26 -10.05 -7.05
C THR A 175 -10.83 -10.66 -8.32
N TRP A 176 -10.10 -10.51 -9.42
CA TRP A 176 -10.40 -11.10 -10.73
C TRP A 176 -9.27 -12.05 -11.11
N SER A 177 -9.53 -13.34 -11.00
CA SER A 177 -8.55 -14.42 -11.21
C SER A 177 -8.01 -14.49 -12.64
N GLU A 178 -8.67 -13.86 -13.60
CA GLU A 178 -8.18 -13.69 -14.98
C GLU A 178 -6.85 -12.94 -15.03
N GLY A 179 -6.55 -12.14 -14.02
CA GLY A 179 -5.30 -11.40 -13.87
C GLY A 179 -4.23 -12.10 -13.04
N ALA A 180 -4.47 -13.33 -12.54
CA ALA A 180 -3.59 -14.00 -11.57
C ALA A 180 -2.13 -14.12 -12.01
N HIS A 181 -1.90 -14.36 -13.30
CA HIS A 181 -0.56 -14.55 -13.90
C HIS A 181 -0.10 -13.34 -14.72
N SER A 182 -0.79 -12.20 -14.63
CA SER A 182 -0.41 -11.01 -15.39
C SER A 182 0.72 -10.22 -14.72
N THR A 183 0.96 -10.46 -13.44
CA THR A 183 2.07 -9.88 -12.66
C THR A 183 2.45 -10.86 -11.57
N GLU A 184 3.68 -11.38 -11.61
CA GLU A 184 4.11 -12.41 -10.66
C GLU A 184 5.63 -12.46 -10.48
N ILE A 185 6.05 -13.07 -9.38
CA ILE A 185 7.34 -13.70 -9.17
C ILE A 185 7.02 -15.15 -8.84
N ARG A 186 7.37 -16.08 -9.72
CA ARG A 186 6.94 -17.48 -9.60
C ARG A 186 7.74 -18.28 -8.58
N GLY A 187 8.99 -17.93 -8.42
CA GLY A 187 9.93 -18.63 -7.56
C GLY A 187 10.12 -18.02 -6.17
N GLY A 188 10.84 -18.74 -5.33
CA GLY A 188 11.32 -18.24 -4.05
C GLY A 188 10.74 -18.92 -2.81
N LEU A 189 9.59 -19.61 -2.96
CA LEU A 189 8.95 -20.36 -1.87
C LEU A 189 8.88 -21.87 -2.22
N SER A 190 7.71 -22.49 -2.07
CA SER A 190 7.50 -23.91 -2.42
C SER A 190 7.55 -24.15 -3.93
N ASN A 191 7.05 -23.20 -4.73
CA ASN A 191 7.20 -23.22 -6.17
C ASN A 191 8.58 -22.68 -6.54
N PHE A 192 9.31 -23.35 -7.41
CA PHE A 192 10.70 -23.03 -7.73
C PHE A 192 11.51 -22.72 -6.45
N HIS A 193 11.58 -23.70 -5.55
CA HIS A 193 12.31 -23.52 -4.30
C HIS A 193 13.78 -23.18 -4.55
N PRO A 194 14.39 -22.20 -3.83
CA PRO A 194 15.76 -21.73 -4.09
C PRO A 194 16.85 -22.80 -4.16
N LYS A 195 16.65 -23.94 -3.47
CA LYS A 195 17.59 -25.08 -3.55
C LYS A 195 17.75 -25.69 -4.96
N TYR A 196 16.80 -25.38 -5.85
CA TYR A 196 16.82 -25.83 -7.26
C TYR A 196 17.18 -24.69 -8.22
N TYR A 197 17.67 -23.56 -7.70
CA TYR A 197 18.10 -22.44 -8.54
C TYR A 197 19.21 -22.88 -9.50
N SER A 198 19.11 -22.42 -10.73
CA SER A 198 20.12 -22.53 -11.78
C SER A 198 20.00 -21.34 -12.74
N GLU A 199 21.02 -21.07 -13.54
CA GLU A 199 20.96 -20.02 -14.56
C GLU A 199 19.82 -20.22 -15.57
N SER A 200 19.40 -21.46 -15.82
CA SER A 200 18.25 -21.75 -16.68
C SER A 200 16.90 -21.47 -16.05
N THR A 201 16.83 -21.34 -14.73
CA THR A 201 15.59 -21.06 -13.98
C THR A 201 15.57 -19.67 -13.34
N LYS A 202 16.60 -18.85 -13.55
CA LYS A 202 16.72 -17.56 -12.89
C LYS A 202 15.54 -16.60 -13.13
N GLU A 203 14.92 -16.66 -14.30
CA GLU A 203 13.78 -15.81 -14.64
C GLU A 203 12.54 -16.10 -13.77
N GLU A 204 12.43 -17.32 -13.22
CA GLU A 204 11.34 -17.67 -12.30
C GLU A 204 11.40 -16.88 -10.98
N TYR A 205 12.60 -16.38 -10.62
CA TYR A 205 12.84 -15.57 -9.41
C TYR A 205 12.81 -14.07 -9.68
N MET A 206 12.52 -13.68 -10.92
CA MET A 206 12.42 -12.28 -11.33
C MET A 206 10.97 -11.85 -11.50
N PHE A 207 10.74 -10.57 -11.30
CA PHE A 207 9.45 -9.95 -11.54
C PHE A 207 9.09 -9.98 -13.01
N ASP A 208 7.90 -10.50 -13.29
CA ASP A 208 7.33 -10.65 -14.63
C ASP A 208 6.00 -9.90 -14.70
N MET A 209 5.83 -9.02 -15.69
CA MET A 209 4.64 -8.19 -15.83
C MET A 209 4.17 -8.08 -17.27
N SER A 210 2.92 -8.41 -17.51
CA SER A 210 2.20 -8.11 -18.75
C SER A 210 1.35 -6.84 -18.60
N GLY A 211 1.98 -5.68 -18.72
CA GLY A 211 1.32 -4.38 -18.50
C GLY A 211 0.07 -4.16 -19.37
N LYS A 212 0.08 -4.66 -20.61
CA LYS A 212 -1.10 -4.56 -21.51
C LYS A 212 -2.29 -5.37 -21.01
N SER A 213 -2.08 -6.58 -20.54
CA SER A 213 -3.15 -7.46 -20.02
C SER A 213 -3.76 -6.86 -18.77
N ILE A 214 -2.93 -6.36 -17.85
CA ILE A 214 -3.38 -5.70 -16.62
C ILE A 214 -4.19 -4.45 -16.95
N LEU A 215 -3.67 -3.58 -17.82
CA LEU A 215 -4.36 -2.34 -18.19
C LEU A 215 -5.73 -2.61 -18.82
N ALA A 216 -5.82 -3.62 -19.70
CA ALA A 216 -7.08 -4.00 -20.33
C ALA A 216 -8.12 -4.45 -19.28
N LEU A 217 -7.72 -5.28 -18.30
CA LEU A 217 -8.59 -5.74 -17.23
C LEU A 217 -8.98 -4.59 -16.29
N CYS A 218 -8.05 -3.70 -15.95
CA CYS A 218 -8.31 -2.50 -15.15
C CYS A 218 -9.35 -1.58 -15.82
N ILE A 219 -9.19 -1.30 -17.12
CA ILE A 219 -10.12 -0.45 -17.87
C ILE A 219 -11.52 -1.07 -17.93
N LYS A 220 -11.61 -2.39 -17.95
CA LYS A 220 -12.88 -3.13 -18.00
C LYS A 220 -13.60 -3.13 -16.64
N GLU A 221 -12.89 -3.36 -15.56
CA GLU A 221 -13.51 -3.70 -14.26
C GLU A 221 -13.53 -2.55 -13.24
N ILE A 222 -12.49 -1.70 -13.21
CA ILE A 222 -12.39 -0.64 -12.18
C ILE A 222 -13.48 0.41 -12.29
N PRO A 223 -13.89 0.90 -13.49
CA PRO A 223 -14.97 1.87 -13.59
C PRO A 223 -16.30 1.34 -13.05
N LYS A 224 -16.60 0.06 -13.28
CA LYS A 224 -17.81 -0.59 -12.75
C LYS A 224 -17.75 -0.69 -11.24
N MET A 225 -16.60 -1.11 -10.70
CA MET A 225 -16.39 -1.21 -9.27
C MET A 225 -16.53 0.13 -8.57
N LEU A 226 -15.93 1.20 -9.12
CA LEU A 226 -16.02 2.55 -8.55
C LEU A 226 -17.47 3.05 -8.58
N LYS A 227 -18.17 2.89 -9.70
CA LYS A 227 -19.58 3.29 -9.84
C LYS A 227 -20.44 2.61 -8.78
N GLU A 228 -20.38 1.28 -8.69
CA GLU A 228 -21.12 0.49 -7.72
C GLU A 228 -20.78 0.92 -6.27
N PHE A 229 -19.51 1.13 -5.97
CA PHE A 229 -19.04 1.53 -4.66
C PHE A 229 -19.56 2.90 -4.24
N LEU A 230 -19.53 3.89 -5.14
CA LEU A 230 -20.04 5.23 -4.86
C LEU A 230 -21.57 5.25 -4.77
N GLU A 231 -22.28 4.53 -5.65
CA GLU A 231 -23.76 4.41 -5.59
C GLU A 231 -24.21 3.79 -4.26
N ASN A 232 -23.52 2.77 -3.77
CA ASN A 232 -23.81 2.15 -2.47
C ASN A 232 -23.61 3.12 -1.30
N ASN A 233 -22.73 4.09 -1.44
CA ASN A 233 -22.46 5.14 -0.46
C ASN A 233 -23.27 6.43 -0.72
N LYS A 234 -24.15 6.45 -1.74
CA LYS A 234 -24.94 7.63 -2.16
C LYS A 234 -24.04 8.83 -2.49
N MET A 235 -22.88 8.58 -3.06
CA MET A 235 -21.85 9.56 -3.42
C MET A 235 -21.57 9.57 -4.92
N LYS A 236 -20.97 10.65 -5.37
CA LYS A 236 -20.43 10.83 -6.72
C LYS A 236 -18.92 11.09 -6.65
N VAL A 237 -18.22 10.97 -7.77
CA VAL A 237 -16.79 11.32 -7.86
C VAL A 237 -16.52 12.77 -7.42
N SER A 238 -17.46 13.68 -7.70
CA SER A 238 -17.36 15.08 -7.27
C SER A 238 -17.43 15.32 -5.77
N ASP A 239 -17.87 14.33 -5.00
CA ASP A 239 -17.96 14.42 -3.53
C ASP A 239 -16.66 13.97 -2.85
N ILE A 240 -15.68 13.53 -3.64
CA ILE A 240 -14.35 13.15 -3.18
C ILE A 240 -13.43 14.36 -3.36
N ASP A 241 -12.81 14.81 -2.27
CA ASP A 241 -11.90 15.96 -2.31
C ASP A 241 -10.54 15.58 -2.92
N MET A 242 -10.01 14.37 -2.63
CA MET A 242 -8.75 13.90 -3.17
C MET A 242 -8.74 12.39 -3.37
N VAL A 243 -8.24 11.93 -4.52
CA VAL A 243 -7.94 10.52 -4.78
C VAL A 243 -6.45 10.28 -4.52
N VAL A 244 -6.17 9.26 -3.72
CA VAL A 244 -4.82 8.78 -3.38
C VAL A 244 -4.61 7.42 -4.04
N PRO A 245 -4.14 7.39 -5.30
CA PRO A 245 -4.01 6.14 -6.03
C PRO A 245 -2.68 5.46 -5.77
N HIS A 246 -2.67 4.13 -5.90
CA HIS A 246 -1.44 3.40 -6.13
C HIS A 246 -0.72 3.93 -7.37
N GLN A 247 0.57 4.21 -7.26
CA GLN A 247 1.41 4.78 -8.33
C GLN A 247 1.81 3.68 -9.34
N ALA A 248 0.81 3.07 -9.99
CA ALA A 248 0.96 1.84 -10.76
C ALA A 248 1.71 2.01 -12.08
N SER A 249 1.54 3.13 -12.76
CA SER A 249 2.20 3.42 -14.04
C SER A 249 2.06 4.88 -14.45
N VAL A 250 2.85 5.30 -15.44
CA VAL A 250 2.74 6.63 -16.08
C VAL A 250 1.41 6.84 -16.83
N ALA A 251 0.62 5.79 -17.04
CA ALA A 251 -0.71 5.87 -17.63
C ALA A 251 -1.81 6.23 -16.62
N MET A 252 -1.49 6.38 -15.34
CA MET A 252 -2.45 6.68 -14.28
C MET A 252 -3.34 7.90 -14.57
N PRO A 253 -2.85 9.04 -15.09
CA PRO A 253 -3.72 10.18 -15.45
C PRO A 253 -4.84 9.82 -16.43
N ILE A 254 -4.55 8.93 -17.39
CA ILE A 254 -5.55 8.45 -18.37
C ILE A 254 -6.60 7.59 -17.67
N VAL A 255 -6.19 6.73 -16.74
CA VAL A 255 -7.11 5.90 -15.95
C VAL A 255 -8.00 6.80 -15.09
N MET A 256 -7.42 7.76 -14.37
CA MET A 256 -8.17 8.70 -13.52
C MET A 256 -9.21 9.48 -14.33
N GLN A 257 -8.85 9.99 -15.52
CA GLN A 257 -9.79 10.66 -16.40
C GLN A 257 -10.97 9.76 -16.82
N LYS A 258 -10.70 8.48 -17.12
CA LYS A 258 -11.76 7.51 -17.45
C LYS A 258 -12.68 7.20 -16.28
N LEU A 259 -12.19 7.37 -15.06
CA LEU A 259 -12.98 7.23 -13.82
C LEU A 259 -13.78 8.50 -13.48
N GLY A 260 -13.66 9.57 -14.30
CA GLY A 260 -14.32 10.85 -14.06
C GLY A 260 -13.63 11.71 -12.99
N VAL A 261 -12.41 11.35 -12.59
CA VAL A 261 -11.60 12.10 -11.62
C VAL A 261 -10.99 13.30 -12.35
N ALA A 262 -11.22 14.51 -11.83
CA ALA A 262 -10.73 15.73 -12.43
C ALA A 262 -9.21 15.89 -12.29
N LYS A 263 -8.61 16.66 -13.22
CA LYS A 263 -7.22 17.05 -13.11
C LYS A 263 -7.02 17.86 -11.81
N GLY A 264 -6.07 17.43 -10.97
CA GLY A 264 -5.80 18.03 -9.66
C GLY A 264 -6.62 17.43 -8.51
N GLN A 265 -7.59 16.54 -8.78
CA GLN A 265 -8.34 15.80 -7.78
C GLN A 265 -7.64 14.48 -7.41
N PHE A 266 -6.47 14.19 -7.92
CA PHE A 266 -5.65 13.02 -7.55
C PHE A 266 -4.17 13.40 -7.46
N ILE A 267 -3.43 12.64 -6.70
CA ILE A 267 -2.00 12.82 -6.50
C ILE A 267 -1.24 11.90 -7.45
N ASP A 268 -0.44 12.48 -8.35
CA ASP A 268 0.44 11.77 -9.28
C ASP A 268 1.90 12.05 -8.92
N GLU A 269 2.62 11.01 -8.51
CA GLU A 269 4.02 11.07 -8.08
C GLU A 269 4.88 9.99 -8.77
N VAL A 270 4.32 9.35 -9.82
CA VAL A 270 5.02 8.26 -10.55
C VAL A 270 6.37 8.72 -11.11
N LYS A 271 6.48 9.97 -11.54
CA LYS A 271 7.73 10.51 -12.11
C LYS A 271 8.80 10.63 -11.04
N GLU A 272 8.46 11.18 -9.89
CA GLU A 272 9.38 11.48 -8.79
C GLU A 272 9.78 10.24 -7.99
N PHE A 273 8.81 9.37 -7.70
CA PHE A 273 9.03 8.26 -6.77
C PHE A 273 8.90 6.87 -7.41
N GLY A 274 8.21 6.77 -8.55
CA GLY A 274 7.93 5.49 -9.20
C GLY A 274 6.91 4.64 -8.45
N ASN A 275 6.87 3.36 -8.79
CA ASN A 275 6.04 2.37 -8.14
C ASN A 275 6.82 1.72 -6.98
N MET A 276 6.43 2.01 -5.75
CA MET A 276 7.01 1.43 -4.52
C MET A 276 6.20 0.26 -3.98
N VAL A 277 5.50 -0.45 -4.86
CA VAL A 277 4.69 -1.62 -4.52
C VAL A 277 3.67 -1.26 -3.42
N SER A 278 3.70 -1.94 -2.27
CA SER A 278 2.78 -1.68 -1.15
C SER A 278 2.99 -0.31 -0.48
N ALA A 279 4.18 0.24 -0.56
CA ALA A 279 4.50 1.54 0.03
C ALA A 279 3.98 2.73 -0.80
N SER A 280 3.52 2.53 -2.05
CA SER A 280 3.05 3.63 -2.91
C SER A 280 1.85 4.37 -2.33
N VAL A 281 0.79 3.68 -1.93
CA VAL A 281 -0.40 4.34 -1.39
C VAL A 281 -0.11 5.11 -0.10
N PRO A 282 0.55 4.52 0.93
CA PRO A 282 0.86 5.27 2.14
C PRO A 282 1.88 6.39 1.90
N MET A 283 2.79 6.28 0.91
CA MET A 283 3.68 7.36 0.50
C MET A 283 2.89 8.56 -0.03
N THR A 284 2.02 8.31 -1.00
CA THR A 284 1.17 9.32 -1.61
C THR A 284 0.24 9.97 -0.59
N LEU A 285 -0.30 9.18 0.36
CA LEU A 285 -1.10 9.71 1.47
C LEU A 285 -0.27 10.62 2.39
N ALA A 286 0.92 10.18 2.80
CA ALA A 286 1.81 10.96 3.65
C ALA A 286 2.19 12.30 3.01
N HIS A 287 2.58 12.29 1.73
CA HIS A 287 2.89 13.51 0.99
C HIS A 287 1.67 14.41 0.79
N GLY A 288 0.48 13.83 0.54
CA GLY A 288 -0.76 14.59 0.45
C GLY A 288 -1.07 15.36 1.73
N LEU A 289 -0.86 14.72 2.89
CA LEU A 289 -1.01 15.36 4.21
C LEU A 289 0.08 16.40 4.46
N GLU A 290 1.34 16.09 4.21
CA GLU A 290 2.48 16.99 4.43
C GLU A 290 2.41 18.25 3.57
N GLN A 291 2.01 18.10 2.29
CA GLN A 291 1.88 19.21 1.34
C GLN A 291 0.54 19.95 1.46
N GLN A 292 -0.30 19.60 2.43
CA GLN A 292 -1.64 20.18 2.63
C GLN A 292 -2.56 20.08 1.40
N LYS A 293 -2.32 19.09 0.55
CA LYS A 293 -3.24 18.70 -0.53
C LYS A 293 -4.45 17.94 0.03
N ILE A 294 -4.27 17.31 1.18
CA ILE A 294 -5.30 16.65 1.97
C ILE A 294 -5.40 17.40 3.29
N LYS A 295 -6.61 17.80 3.68
CA LYS A 295 -6.89 18.64 4.85
C LYS A 295 -7.90 17.97 5.77
N ASN A 296 -7.95 18.43 7.01
CA ASN A 296 -8.99 18.00 7.95
C ASN A 296 -10.38 18.30 7.39
N GLY A 297 -11.25 17.31 7.44
CA GLY A 297 -12.60 17.36 6.91
C GLY A 297 -12.76 16.83 5.49
N ASP A 298 -11.66 16.67 4.74
CA ASP A 298 -11.69 16.11 3.38
C ASP A 298 -12.16 14.66 3.39
N ILE A 299 -12.92 14.30 2.36
CA ILE A 299 -13.24 12.92 2.01
C ILE A 299 -12.26 12.47 0.92
N ILE A 300 -11.42 11.50 1.25
CA ILE A 300 -10.44 10.97 0.31
C ILE A 300 -10.80 9.55 -0.13
N LEU A 301 -10.38 9.20 -1.33
CA LEU A 301 -10.46 7.83 -1.86
C LEU A 301 -9.05 7.24 -1.95
N LEU A 302 -8.72 6.30 -1.05
CA LEU A 302 -7.56 5.42 -1.27
C LEU A 302 -7.95 4.35 -2.27
N THR A 303 -7.15 4.16 -3.31
CA THR A 303 -7.43 3.12 -4.31
C THR A 303 -6.16 2.57 -4.92
N GLY A 304 -6.22 1.31 -5.31
CA GLY A 304 -5.09 0.67 -5.98
C GLY A 304 -5.45 -0.67 -6.58
N THR A 305 -4.62 -1.06 -7.52
CA THR A 305 -4.60 -2.41 -8.11
C THR A 305 -3.34 -3.13 -7.67
N ALA A 306 -3.44 -4.42 -7.52
CA ALA A 306 -2.37 -5.31 -7.11
C ALA A 306 -2.32 -6.55 -8.01
N ALA A 307 -1.20 -7.24 -8.01
CA ALA A 307 -1.12 -8.55 -8.62
C ALA A 307 -2.26 -9.44 -8.13
N GLY A 308 -2.87 -10.22 -9.06
CA GLY A 308 -3.96 -11.08 -8.66
C GLY A 308 -5.14 -11.23 -9.64
N LEU A 309 -5.70 -10.30 -10.43
CA LEU A 309 -5.76 -8.86 -10.16
C LEU A 309 -6.62 -8.58 -8.93
N THR A 310 -6.08 -7.91 -7.95
CA THR A 310 -6.85 -7.44 -6.80
C THR A 310 -6.98 -5.92 -6.85
N THR A 311 -8.15 -5.38 -6.54
CA THR A 311 -8.39 -3.93 -6.46
C THR A 311 -9.04 -3.59 -5.13
N ASN A 312 -8.52 -2.55 -4.50
CA ASN A 312 -9.03 -1.98 -3.26
C ASN A 312 -9.51 -0.55 -3.48
N MET A 313 -10.62 -0.20 -2.84
CA MET A 313 -11.14 1.16 -2.74
C MET A 313 -11.60 1.41 -1.31
N MET A 314 -11.26 2.58 -0.75
CA MET A 314 -11.62 2.96 0.61
C MET A 314 -11.90 4.44 0.68
N LEU A 315 -13.07 4.82 1.13
CA LEU A 315 -13.45 6.20 1.44
C LEU A 315 -13.11 6.49 2.90
N ILE A 316 -12.33 7.55 3.11
CA ILE A 316 -11.90 8.01 4.44
C ILE A 316 -12.23 9.49 4.58
N LYS A 317 -12.82 9.89 5.70
CA LYS A 317 -12.90 11.27 6.15
C LYS A 317 -11.71 11.57 7.08
N ILE A 318 -10.94 12.60 6.74
CA ILE A 318 -9.74 13.03 7.47
C ILE A 318 -10.09 14.02 8.58
#